data_ec15d0e2c891301355145261ba812a62
#
_entry.id   ec15d0e2c891301355145261ba812a62
#
_cell.length_a   1.000
_cell.length_b   1.000
_cell.length_c   1.000
_cell.angle_alpha   90.00
_cell.angle_beta   90.00
_cell.angle_gamma   90.00
#
_symmetry.space_group_name_H-M   'P 1'
#
loop_
_entity.id
_entity.type
_entity.pdbx_description
1 polymer ?
#
loop_
_entity_poly.entity_id
_entity_poly.type
_entity_poly.pdbx_seq_one_letter_code
_entity_poly.pdbx_strand_id
1 'polypeptide(L)'
;MTNNNQYKSVFLSDIHLGFNGCQNKKLENFLTNTDFENLYLVGDIIDFWSMEDKFYWPDDHQKILNIFESKYLKGANVFYISGNHDDPLRDQPLLEEIMQKDEVYKKIIGVLKKFEHKERHDFVSNKYGKLLILHGDQYDAVTSNAKWISKFGGMLYDVLMMINRPMSKYLKNLTKKIVSGASGFQKLVKEECLEGNYAGLMCGHNHRPEIL
;
A
#
# COMPACT_ATOMS: atom_id res chain seq x y z
N MET A 1 -5.26 -11.05 -32.37
CA MET A 1 -5.26 -11.64 -31.03
C MET A 1 -4.02 -11.12 -30.34
N THR A 2 -4.17 -10.22 -29.39
CA THR A 2 -3.05 -9.72 -28.59
C THR A 2 -2.59 -10.87 -27.69
N ASN A 3 -1.34 -11.32 -27.84
CA ASN A 3 -0.73 -12.27 -26.92
C ASN A 3 -0.58 -11.58 -25.56
N ASN A 4 -1.56 -11.74 -24.69
CA ASN A 4 -1.43 -11.27 -23.29
C ASN A 4 -0.39 -12.13 -22.57
N ASN A 5 0.45 -11.48 -21.78
CA ASN A 5 1.32 -12.18 -20.85
C ASN A 5 0.45 -12.93 -19.83
N GLN A 6 0.70 -14.21 -19.63
CA GLN A 6 -0.02 -15.02 -18.64
C GLN A 6 0.87 -15.33 -17.44
N TYR A 7 0.37 -15.02 -16.25
CA TYR A 7 1.03 -15.29 -14.98
C TYR A 7 0.12 -16.09 -14.04
N LYS A 8 0.70 -16.94 -13.23
CA LYS A 8 -0.03 -17.61 -12.16
C LYS A 8 -0.40 -16.63 -11.05
N SER A 9 0.53 -15.76 -10.68
CA SER A 9 0.34 -14.77 -9.62
C SER A 9 1.02 -13.47 -9.96
N VAL A 10 0.34 -12.36 -9.68
CA VAL A 10 0.84 -10.99 -9.81
C VAL A 10 0.73 -10.30 -8.45
N PHE A 11 1.77 -9.55 -8.08
CA PHE A 11 1.84 -8.79 -6.84
C PHE A 11 2.00 -7.32 -7.18
N LEU A 12 1.13 -6.48 -6.65
CA LEU A 12 1.14 -5.04 -6.81
C LEU A 12 1.07 -4.38 -5.45
N SER A 13 1.86 -3.34 -5.22
CA SER A 13 1.94 -2.60 -3.98
C SER A 13 2.15 -1.11 -4.26
N ASP A 14 1.83 -0.26 -3.28
CA ASP A 14 2.15 1.18 -3.31
C ASP A 14 1.65 1.89 -4.58
N ILE A 15 0.42 1.60 -4.97
CA ILE A 15 -0.23 2.17 -6.17
C ILE A 15 -0.70 3.59 -5.91
N HIS A 16 -1.26 3.84 -4.73
CA HIS A 16 -1.78 5.13 -4.28
C HIS A 16 -2.82 5.75 -5.22
N LEU A 17 -3.86 4.98 -5.58
CA LEU A 17 -5.03 5.56 -6.25
C LEU A 17 -5.70 6.57 -5.30
N GLY A 18 -5.93 7.78 -5.77
CA GLY A 18 -6.36 8.92 -4.95
C GLY A 18 -5.27 9.97 -4.78
N PHE A 19 -4.03 9.66 -5.17
CA PHE A 19 -2.90 10.56 -5.19
C PHE A 19 -2.53 10.96 -6.63
N ASN A 20 -2.24 12.23 -6.88
CA ASN A 20 -1.96 12.75 -8.22
C ASN A 20 -0.62 12.28 -8.82
N GLY A 21 0.27 11.68 -8.01
CA GLY A 21 1.54 11.11 -8.44
C GLY A 21 1.47 9.64 -8.86
N CYS A 22 0.29 9.03 -8.81
CA CYS A 22 0.08 7.64 -9.21
C CYS A 22 0.51 7.39 -10.67
N GLN A 23 1.19 6.26 -10.92
CA GLN A 23 1.65 5.86 -12.27
C GLN A 23 0.52 5.15 -13.07
N ASN A 24 -0.68 5.69 -13.03
CA ASN A 24 -1.92 5.12 -13.56
C ASN A 24 -1.80 4.59 -14.99
N LYS A 25 -1.20 5.35 -15.93
CA LYS A 25 -1.05 4.94 -17.34
C LYS A 25 -0.18 3.70 -17.51
N LYS A 26 0.90 3.58 -16.73
CA LYS A 26 1.77 2.40 -16.78
C LYS A 26 1.05 1.18 -16.21
N LEU A 27 0.35 1.37 -15.09
CA LEU A 27 -0.41 0.32 -14.44
C LEU A 27 -1.56 -0.15 -15.33
N GLU A 28 -2.32 0.77 -15.93
CA GLU A 28 -3.38 0.44 -16.89
C GLU A 28 -2.84 -0.41 -18.05
N ASN A 29 -1.74 0.03 -18.66
CA ASN A 29 -1.12 -0.70 -19.76
C ASN A 29 -0.68 -2.12 -19.33
N PHE A 30 -0.08 -2.25 -18.14
CA PHE A 30 0.29 -3.55 -17.58
C PHE A 30 -0.93 -4.45 -17.39
N LEU A 31 -1.95 -3.98 -16.69
CA LEU A 31 -3.15 -4.76 -16.36
C LEU A 31 -3.96 -5.16 -17.61
N THR A 32 -3.98 -4.31 -18.64
CA THR A 32 -4.71 -4.58 -19.88
C THR A 32 -4.03 -5.68 -20.71
N ASN A 33 -2.69 -5.73 -20.67
CA ASN A 33 -1.89 -6.69 -21.45
C ASN A 33 -1.44 -7.92 -20.63
N THR A 34 -2.00 -8.11 -19.44
CA THR A 34 -1.58 -9.18 -18.53
C THR A 34 -2.80 -9.92 -17.99
N ASP A 35 -2.79 -11.25 -18.11
CA ASP A 35 -3.75 -12.14 -17.48
C ASP A 35 -3.08 -12.93 -16.36
N PHE A 36 -3.83 -13.22 -15.30
CA PHE A 36 -3.33 -13.92 -14.12
C PHE A 36 -4.46 -14.71 -13.44
N GLU A 37 -4.08 -15.77 -12.72
CA GLU A 37 -5.01 -16.53 -11.88
C GLU A 37 -5.23 -15.84 -10.53
N ASN A 38 -4.14 -15.28 -9.94
CA ASN A 38 -4.15 -14.64 -8.63
C ASN A 38 -3.54 -13.25 -8.70
N LEU A 39 -4.23 -12.28 -8.10
CA LEU A 39 -3.76 -10.91 -7.90
C LEU A 39 -3.63 -10.63 -6.41
N TYR A 40 -2.45 -10.24 -5.98
CA TYR A 40 -2.18 -9.78 -4.63
C TYR A 40 -1.99 -8.28 -4.65
N LEU A 41 -2.90 -7.55 -4.04
CA LEU A 41 -2.85 -6.11 -3.80
C LEU A 41 -2.25 -5.91 -2.41
N VAL A 42 -0.96 -5.56 -2.35
CA VAL A 42 -0.13 -5.66 -1.14
C VAL A 42 0.07 -4.28 -0.50
N GLY A 43 -1.03 -3.68 -0.12
CA GLY A 43 -1.09 -2.42 0.63
C GLY A 43 -0.85 -1.15 -0.17
N ASP A 44 -1.37 -0.07 0.36
CA ASP A 44 -1.31 1.28 -0.22
C ASP A 44 -1.84 1.32 -1.65
N ILE A 45 -2.95 0.64 -1.86
CA ILE A 45 -3.64 0.59 -3.15
C ILE A 45 -4.50 1.83 -3.34
N ILE A 46 -5.27 2.20 -2.30
CA ILE A 46 -6.05 3.43 -2.26
C ILE A 46 -5.41 4.39 -1.26
N ASP A 47 -5.14 5.61 -1.68
CA ASP A 47 -4.58 6.63 -0.80
C ASP A 47 -5.70 7.43 -0.13
N PHE A 48 -6.35 6.82 0.87
CA PHE A 48 -7.39 7.50 1.65
C PHE A 48 -6.84 8.71 2.40
N TRP A 49 -5.57 8.71 2.81
CA TRP A 49 -4.96 9.85 3.49
C TRP A 49 -4.86 11.08 2.57
N SER A 50 -4.35 10.90 1.34
CA SER A 50 -4.31 12.00 0.36
C SER A 50 -5.71 12.47 -0.02
N MET A 51 -6.69 11.57 -0.12
CA MET A 51 -8.08 11.89 -0.45
C MET A 51 -8.79 12.61 0.71
N GLU A 52 -8.42 12.35 1.97
CA GLU A 52 -8.96 13.06 3.14
C GLU A 52 -8.44 14.49 3.19
N ASP A 53 -7.16 14.72 2.88
CA ASP A 53 -6.55 16.05 2.83
C ASP A 53 -7.08 16.85 1.64
N LYS A 54 -7.05 16.27 0.45
CA LYS A 54 -7.56 16.84 -0.78
C LYS A 54 -8.18 15.78 -1.66
N PHE A 55 -9.50 15.77 -1.77
CA PHE A 55 -10.20 14.79 -2.60
C PHE A 55 -9.72 14.85 -4.06
N TYR A 56 -9.24 13.70 -4.55
CA TYR A 56 -8.76 13.55 -5.91
C TYR A 56 -9.06 12.13 -6.42
N TRP A 57 -10.01 12.01 -7.35
CA TRP A 57 -10.37 10.72 -7.96
C TRP A 57 -10.72 10.91 -9.43
N PRO A 58 -9.71 10.97 -10.33
CA PRO A 58 -9.93 11.14 -11.76
C PRO A 58 -10.43 9.83 -12.41
N ASP A 59 -10.98 9.94 -13.61
CA ASP A 59 -11.48 8.82 -14.40
C ASP A 59 -10.43 7.72 -14.63
N ASP A 60 -9.15 8.10 -14.76
CA ASP A 60 -8.05 7.14 -14.91
C ASP A 60 -7.88 6.23 -13.68
N HIS A 61 -8.11 6.75 -12.46
CA HIS A 61 -8.09 5.94 -11.25
C HIS A 61 -9.30 5.01 -11.18
N GLN A 62 -10.49 5.53 -11.51
CA GLN A 62 -11.69 4.72 -11.60
C GLN A 62 -11.52 3.60 -12.62
N LYS A 63 -10.86 3.86 -13.74
CA LYS A 63 -10.60 2.86 -14.77
C LYS A 63 -9.73 1.71 -14.26
N ILE A 64 -8.70 1.99 -13.48
CA ILE A 64 -7.85 0.96 -12.85
C ILE A 64 -8.68 0.10 -11.89
N LEU A 65 -9.49 0.73 -11.05
CA LEU A 65 -10.37 0.02 -10.12
C LEU A 65 -11.35 -0.90 -10.88
N ASN A 66 -11.92 -0.41 -11.97
CA ASN A 66 -12.81 -1.19 -12.85
C ASN A 66 -12.07 -2.38 -13.51
N ILE A 67 -10.78 -2.23 -13.83
CA ILE A 67 -9.97 -3.33 -14.37
C ILE A 67 -9.78 -4.41 -13.30
N PHE A 68 -9.47 -4.05 -12.05
CA PHE A 68 -9.38 -5.02 -10.96
C PHE A 68 -10.70 -5.78 -10.78
N GLU A 69 -11.81 -5.07 -10.73
CA GLU A 69 -13.14 -5.66 -10.64
C GLU A 69 -13.43 -6.59 -11.83
N SER A 70 -13.14 -6.16 -13.05
CA SER A 70 -13.34 -6.98 -14.25
C SER A 70 -12.52 -8.28 -14.25
N LYS A 71 -11.27 -8.23 -13.78
CA LYS A 71 -10.43 -9.42 -13.62
C LYS A 71 -11.01 -10.38 -12.58
N TYR A 72 -11.46 -9.85 -11.43
CA TYR A 72 -12.17 -10.63 -10.40
C TYR A 72 -13.44 -11.31 -10.98
N LEU A 73 -14.28 -10.56 -11.67
CA LEU A 73 -15.53 -11.09 -12.27
C LEU A 73 -15.25 -12.14 -13.37
N LYS A 74 -14.09 -12.11 -13.99
CA LYS A 74 -13.62 -13.13 -14.95
C LYS A 74 -12.99 -14.36 -14.29
N GLY A 75 -12.98 -14.41 -12.97
CA GLY A 75 -12.54 -15.58 -12.20
C GLY A 75 -11.13 -15.50 -11.63
N ALA A 76 -10.44 -14.37 -11.71
CA ALA A 76 -9.19 -14.19 -10.98
C ALA A 76 -9.45 -14.08 -9.47
N ASN A 77 -8.65 -14.76 -8.66
CA ASN A 77 -8.64 -14.56 -7.21
C ASN A 77 -7.95 -13.23 -6.90
N VAL A 78 -8.60 -12.37 -6.13
CA VAL A 78 -8.01 -11.08 -5.72
C VAL A 78 -7.91 -11.02 -4.21
N PHE A 79 -6.67 -10.93 -3.72
CA PHE A 79 -6.34 -10.81 -2.30
C PHE A 79 -5.93 -9.37 -2.02
N TYR A 80 -6.59 -8.74 -1.06
CA TYR A 80 -6.32 -7.37 -0.65
C TYR A 80 -5.68 -7.37 0.74
N ILE A 81 -4.44 -6.93 0.81
CA ILE A 81 -3.71 -6.73 2.06
C ILE A 81 -3.63 -5.23 2.27
N SER A 82 -4.24 -4.73 3.36
CA SER A 82 -4.27 -3.29 3.61
C SER A 82 -2.91 -2.78 4.06
N GLY A 83 -2.52 -1.61 3.53
CA GLY A 83 -1.39 -0.81 4.02
C GLY A 83 -1.85 0.30 4.97
N ASN A 84 -0.94 1.18 5.36
CA ASN A 84 -1.27 2.29 6.23
C ASN A 84 -2.12 3.38 5.55
N HIS A 85 -2.00 3.58 4.23
CA HIS A 85 -2.88 4.47 3.49
C HIS A 85 -4.28 3.87 3.26
N ASP A 86 -4.42 2.55 3.42
CA ASP A 86 -5.70 1.83 3.37
C ASP A 86 -6.33 1.63 4.77
N ASP A 87 -5.81 2.26 5.81
CA ASP A 87 -6.27 2.14 7.22
C ASP A 87 -7.81 2.10 7.39
N PRO A 88 -8.62 2.90 6.66
CA PRO A 88 -10.06 2.83 6.80
C PRO A 88 -10.66 1.45 6.53
N LEU A 89 -9.98 0.62 5.75
CA LEU A 89 -10.43 -0.77 5.49
C LEU A 89 -10.23 -1.71 6.68
N ARG A 90 -9.40 -1.30 7.66
CA ARG A 90 -9.14 -2.03 8.92
C ARG A 90 -10.07 -1.61 10.05
N ASP A 91 -10.78 -0.47 9.90
CA ASP A 91 -11.60 0.16 10.92
C ASP A 91 -13.04 0.36 10.39
N GLN A 92 -13.96 -0.52 10.77
CA GLN A 92 -15.34 -0.50 10.27
C GLN A 92 -16.08 0.82 10.55
N PRO A 93 -16.04 1.43 11.76
CA PRO A 93 -16.60 2.75 12.03
C PRO A 93 -16.05 3.84 11.12
N LEU A 94 -14.72 3.90 10.93
CA LEU A 94 -14.10 4.88 10.06
C LEU A 94 -14.49 4.68 8.59
N LEU A 95 -14.60 3.42 8.15
CA LEU A 95 -15.05 3.07 6.81
C LEU A 95 -16.47 3.56 6.54
N GLU A 96 -17.37 3.39 7.50
CA GLU A 96 -18.75 3.85 7.40
C GLU A 96 -18.84 5.39 7.38
N GLU A 97 -18.02 6.08 8.17
CA GLU A 97 -17.92 7.54 8.13
C GLU A 97 -17.47 8.03 6.74
N ILE A 98 -16.40 7.44 6.17
CA ILE A 98 -15.87 7.83 4.87
C ILE A 98 -16.91 7.58 3.76
N MET A 99 -17.64 6.48 3.82
CA MET A 99 -18.71 6.18 2.85
C MET A 99 -19.84 7.22 2.85
N GLN A 100 -20.01 7.97 3.94
CA GLN A 100 -21.01 9.04 4.01
C GLN A 100 -20.51 10.36 3.39
N LYS A 101 -19.19 10.55 3.22
CA LYS A 101 -18.60 11.80 2.73
C LYS A 101 -18.90 12.04 1.23
N ASP A 102 -18.85 10.99 0.40
CA ASP A 102 -19.07 11.11 -1.05
C ASP A 102 -19.45 9.76 -1.67
N GLU A 103 -20.26 9.78 -2.74
CA GLU A 103 -20.66 8.58 -3.48
C GLU A 103 -19.48 7.85 -4.14
N VAL A 104 -18.39 8.54 -4.42
CA VAL A 104 -17.18 7.92 -4.97
C VAL A 104 -16.57 6.95 -3.97
N TYR A 105 -16.53 7.29 -2.68
CA TYR A 105 -16.06 6.36 -1.64
C TYR A 105 -16.91 5.09 -1.58
N LYS A 106 -18.25 5.23 -1.69
CA LYS A 106 -19.13 4.06 -1.73
C LYS A 106 -18.82 3.14 -2.90
N LYS A 107 -18.55 3.72 -4.09
CA LYS A 107 -18.16 2.94 -5.28
C LYS A 107 -16.83 2.22 -5.08
N ILE A 108 -15.81 2.93 -4.60
CA ILE A 108 -14.49 2.35 -4.30
C ILE A 108 -14.64 1.18 -3.35
N ILE A 109 -15.23 1.42 -2.18
CA ILE A 109 -15.38 0.44 -1.11
C ILE A 109 -16.27 -0.72 -1.57
N GLY A 110 -17.30 -0.44 -2.37
CA GLY A 110 -18.18 -1.46 -2.96
C GLY A 110 -17.43 -2.44 -3.88
N VAL A 111 -16.40 -2.00 -4.59
CA VAL A 111 -15.52 -2.88 -5.36
C VAL A 111 -14.58 -3.64 -4.44
N LEU A 112 -13.90 -2.94 -3.52
CA LEU A 112 -12.93 -3.56 -2.62
C LEU A 112 -13.54 -4.65 -1.75
N LYS A 113 -14.77 -4.48 -1.27
CA LYS A 113 -15.50 -5.50 -0.48
C LYS A 113 -15.74 -6.83 -1.21
N LYS A 114 -15.54 -6.89 -2.53
CA LYS A 114 -15.65 -8.13 -3.30
C LYS A 114 -14.40 -8.99 -3.21
N PHE A 115 -13.27 -8.40 -2.84
CA PHE A 115 -11.98 -9.06 -2.75
C PHE A 115 -11.81 -9.75 -1.41
N GLU A 116 -10.89 -10.70 -1.34
CA GLU A 116 -10.56 -11.37 -0.08
C GLU A 116 -9.59 -10.50 0.72
N HIS A 117 -10.07 -9.93 1.85
CA HIS A 117 -9.26 -9.07 2.71
C HIS A 117 -8.46 -9.88 3.72
N LYS A 118 -7.17 -9.54 3.83
CA LYS A 118 -6.23 -10.12 4.82
C LYS A 118 -5.27 -9.03 5.29
N GLU A 119 -4.77 -9.17 6.51
CA GLU A 119 -3.64 -8.37 6.99
C GLU A 119 -2.31 -8.96 6.55
N ARG A 120 -2.29 -10.29 6.41
CA ARG A 120 -1.13 -11.07 6.00
C ARG A 120 -1.58 -12.33 5.25
N HIS A 121 -0.78 -12.80 4.31
CA HIS A 121 -1.10 -13.97 3.51
C HIS A 121 0.11 -14.91 3.39
N ASP A 122 -0.14 -16.20 3.56
CA ASP A 122 0.84 -17.27 3.32
C ASP A 122 0.81 -17.65 1.85
N PHE A 123 1.88 -17.36 1.13
CA PHE A 123 2.03 -17.75 -0.26
C PHE A 123 2.98 -18.94 -0.41
N VAL A 124 2.53 -20.00 -1.05
CA VAL A 124 3.36 -21.19 -1.30
C VAL A 124 3.91 -21.16 -2.71
N SER A 125 5.22 -20.98 -2.80
CA SER A 125 5.97 -21.05 -4.06
C SER A 125 6.58 -22.43 -4.24
N ASN A 126 6.39 -23.02 -5.43
CA ASN A 126 7.02 -24.32 -5.75
C ASN A 126 8.55 -24.24 -5.76
N LYS A 127 9.12 -23.06 -6.00
CA LYS A 127 10.57 -22.85 -6.10
C LYS A 127 11.19 -22.38 -4.79
N TYR A 128 10.50 -21.51 -4.06
CA TYR A 128 11.07 -20.82 -2.92
C TYR A 128 10.49 -21.25 -1.57
N GLY A 129 9.50 -22.12 -1.57
CA GLY A 129 8.82 -22.55 -0.33
C GLY A 129 7.73 -21.57 0.12
N LYS A 130 7.48 -21.53 1.41
CA LYS A 130 6.44 -20.69 2.02
C LYS A 130 6.96 -19.26 2.19
N LEU A 131 6.29 -18.30 1.59
CA LEU A 131 6.59 -16.87 1.70
C LEU A 131 5.48 -16.16 2.47
N LEU A 132 5.85 -15.21 3.31
CA LEU A 132 4.91 -14.31 3.96
C LEU A 132 4.67 -13.09 3.07
N ILE A 133 3.40 -12.72 2.87
CA ILE A 133 3.01 -11.50 2.19
C ILE A 133 2.29 -10.60 3.17
N LEU A 134 2.75 -9.37 3.29
CA LEU A 134 2.16 -8.31 4.10
C LEU A 134 2.61 -6.96 3.55
N HIS A 135 1.99 -5.86 3.98
CA HIS A 135 2.40 -4.55 3.47
C HIS A 135 3.75 -4.10 4.03
N GLY A 136 3.99 -4.21 5.32
CA GLY A 136 5.25 -3.84 5.96
C GLY A 136 5.16 -2.70 6.95
N ASP A 137 4.04 -1.98 6.98
CA ASP A 137 3.78 -0.84 7.88
C ASP A 137 3.86 -1.22 9.36
N GLN A 138 3.59 -2.48 9.72
CA GLN A 138 3.72 -2.98 11.09
C GLN A 138 5.15 -3.01 11.62
N TYR A 139 6.15 -3.01 10.74
CA TYR A 139 7.56 -2.97 11.14
C TYR A 139 8.09 -1.55 11.31
N ASP A 140 7.34 -0.57 10.91
CA ASP A 140 7.72 0.83 11.06
C ASP A 140 7.27 1.33 12.44
N ALA A 141 8.18 1.29 13.42
CA ALA A 141 7.93 1.79 14.77
C ALA A 141 7.53 3.28 14.80
N VAL A 142 7.81 4.02 13.71
CA VAL A 142 7.40 5.41 13.51
C VAL A 142 5.94 5.47 13.05
N THR A 143 5.48 4.56 12.18
CA THR A 143 4.10 4.56 11.68
C THR A 143 3.09 4.02 12.68
N SER A 144 3.43 3.04 13.49
CA SER A 144 2.55 2.57 14.59
C SER A 144 2.25 3.66 15.63
N ASN A 145 3.14 4.66 15.74
CA ASN A 145 2.96 5.86 16.57
C ASN A 145 2.72 7.16 15.76
N ALA A 146 2.77 7.14 14.44
CA ALA A 146 2.94 8.32 13.58
C ALA A 146 1.65 9.07 13.27
N LYS A 147 0.47 8.52 13.50
CA LYS A 147 -0.77 9.34 13.51
C LYS A 147 -0.61 10.52 14.49
N TRP A 148 0.17 10.31 15.54
CA TRP A 148 0.50 11.31 16.54
C TRP A 148 1.62 12.26 16.10
N ILE A 149 2.70 11.71 15.54
CA ILE A 149 3.90 12.46 15.12
C ILE A 149 3.64 13.23 13.82
N SER A 150 2.83 12.73 12.88
CA SER A 150 2.56 13.47 11.64
C SER A 150 1.65 14.69 11.88
N LYS A 151 0.65 14.60 12.75
CA LYS A 151 -0.16 15.78 13.14
C LYS A 151 0.65 16.83 13.88
N PHE A 152 1.56 16.43 14.78
CA PHE A 152 2.45 17.35 15.47
C PHE A 152 3.67 17.75 14.64
N GLY A 153 4.18 16.85 13.81
CA GLY A 153 5.35 17.10 12.96
C GLY A 153 5.06 18.11 11.86
N GLY A 154 3.87 18.10 11.24
CA GLY A 154 3.46 19.12 10.27
C GLY A 154 3.38 20.51 10.91
N MET A 155 2.69 20.63 12.04
CA MET A 155 2.55 21.90 12.76
C MET A 155 3.90 22.41 13.30
N LEU A 156 4.75 21.52 13.80
CA LEU A 156 6.09 21.87 14.28
C LEU A 156 7.03 22.20 13.11
N TYR A 157 6.91 21.53 11.98
CA TYR A 157 7.68 21.83 10.77
C TYR A 157 7.35 23.20 10.21
N ASP A 158 6.07 23.57 10.14
CA ASP A 158 5.64 24.90 9.66
C ASP A 158 6.12 26.03 10.60
N VAL A 159 6.06 25.81 11.91
CA VAL A 159 6.58 26.75 12.91
C VAL A 159 8.12 26.85 12.85
N LEU A 160 8.83 25.76 12.64
CA LEU A 160 10.30 25.75 12.55
C LEU A 160 10.82 26.31 11.22
N MET A 161 10.07 26.15 10.12
CA MET A 161 10.41 26.78 8.85
C MET A 161 10.30 28.31 8.91
N MET A 162 9.45 28.85 9.79
CA MET A 162 9.34 30.29 10.04
C MET A 162 10.49 30.86 10.87
N ILE A 163 11.18 30.04 11.67
CA ILE A 163 12.10 30.57 12.69
C ILE A 163 13.59 30.38 12.34
N ASN A 164 14.03 29.31 11.67
CA ASN A 164 15.46 29.14 11.41
C ASN A 164 15.85 28.08 10.37
N ARG A 165 16.41 28.51 9.23
CA ARG A 165 16.89 27.64 8.13
C ARG A 165 18.00 26.62 8.49
N PRO A 166 18.97 26.88 9.39
CA PRO A 166 19.98 25.86 9.74
C PRO A 166 19.42 24.73 10.60
N MET A 167 18.41 24.96 11.44
CA MET A 167 17.78 23.94 12.27
C MET A 167 16.93 22.95 11.46
N SER A 168 16.36 23.40 10.32
CA SER A 168 15.65 22.52 9.39
C SER A 168 16.58 21.47 8.73
N LYS A 169 17.84 21.84 8.45
CA LYS A 169 18.86 20.88 7.96
C LYS A 169 19.25 19.85 9.01
N TYR A 170 19.36 20.26 10.27
CA TYR A 170 19.65 19.35 11.37
C TYR A 170 18.51 18.36 11.63
N LEU A 171 17.27 18.85 11.65
CA LEU A 171 16.07 18.00 11.79
C LEU A 171 15.87 17.08 10.58
N LYS A 172 16.14 17.55 9.35
CA LYS A 172 16.12 16.71 8.16
C LYS A 172 17.18 15.61 8.18
N ASN A 173 18.32 15.87 8.79
CA ASN A 173 19.36 14.86 9.00
C ASN A 173 19.04 13.93 10.17
N LEU A 174 18.35 14.41 11.22
CA LEU A 174 17.87 13.61 12.33
C LEU A 174 16.74 12.68 11.90
N THR A 175 15.75 13.20 11.14
CA THR A 175 14.70 12.38 10.51
C THR A 175 15.29 11.40 9.50
N LYS A 176 16.31 11.79 8.72
CA LYS A 176 17.02 10.82 7.87
C LYS A 176 17.71 9.71 8.69
N LYS A 177 18.29 10.02 9.83
CA LYS A 177 18.90 9.00 10.73
C LYS A 177 17.85 8.12 11.39
N ILE A 178 16.69 8.66 11.75
CA ILE A 178 15.57 7.89 12.33
C ILE A 178 14.91 7.04 11.23
N VAL A 179 14.74 7.57 10.01
CA VAL A 179 14.21 6.87 8.85
C VAL A 179 15.23 5.93 8.17
N SER A 180 16.54 6.13 8.40
CA SER A 180 17.58 5.17 7.96
C SER A 180 17.67 3.91 8.85
N GLY A 181 16.63 3.62 9.62
CA GLY A 181 16.41 2.36 10.33
C GLY A 181 16.24 1.12 9.42
N ALA A 182 16.81 1.16 8.20
CA ALA A 182 16.88 0.00 7.31
C ALA A 182 17.45 -1.25 8.03
N SER A 183 18.35 -1.06 8.99
CA SER A 183 18.84 -2.15 9.83
C SER A 183 17.80 -2.72 10.80
N GLY A 184 16.86 -1.90 11.27
CA GLY A 184 15.77 -2.34 12.15
C GLY A 184 14.70 -3.14 11.39
N PHE A 185 14.25 -2.65 10.25
CA PHE A 185 13.28 -3.32 9.39
C PHE A 185 13.76 -4.71 8.95
N GLN A 186 14.98 -4.80 8.41
CA GLN A 186 15.56 -6.06 7.97
C GLN A 186 15.69 -7.09 9.10
N LYS A 187 16.03 -6.61 10.31
CA LYS A 187 16.13 -7.47 11.49
C LYS A 187 14.77 -8.05 11.87
N LEU A 188 13.73 -7.19 11.94
CA LEU A 188 12.36 -7.61 12.27
C LEU A 188 11.80 -8.59 11.23
N VAL A 189 12.00 -8.31 9.93
CA VAL A 189 11.62 -9.21 8.84
C VAL A 189 12.29 -10.58 8.98
N LYS A 190 13.59 -10.60 9.31
CA LYS A 190 14.32 -11.85 9.50
C LYS A 190 13.82 -12.63 10.70
N GLU A 191 13.55 -11.97 11.82
CA GLU A 191 12.97 -12.58 13.02
C GLU A 191 11.59 -13.20 12.71
N GLU A 192 10.70 -12.44 12.06
CA GLU A 192 9.39 -12.91 11.63
C GLU A 192 9.48 -14.15 10.72
N CYS A 193 10.40 -14.14 9.75
CA CYS A 193 10.59 -15.28 8.85
C CYS A 193 11.07 -16.51 9.60
N LEU A 194 11.99 -16.36 10.56
CA LEU A 194 12.50 -17.47 11.35
C LEU A 194 11.41 -18.04 12.27
N GLU A 195 10.66 -17.21 12.96
CA GLU A 195 9.60 -17.63 13.88
C GLU A 195 8.45 -18.30 13.13
N GLY A 196 8.06 -17.76 11.97
CA GLY A 196 6.96 -18.30 11.14
C GLY A 196 7.37 -19.43 10.19
N ASN A 197 8.64 -19.86 10.19
CA ASN A 197 9.19 -20.83 9.25
C ASN A 197 8.93 -20.46 7.79
N TYR A 198 9.12 -19.20 7.44
CA TYR A 198 9.01 -18.68 6.09
C TYR A 198 10.38 -18.70 5.40
N ALA A 199 10.38 -19.05 4.11
CA ALA A 199 11.57 -18.95 3.27
C ALA A 199 11.91 -17.50 2.88
N GLY A 200 10.98 -16.57 3.08
CA GLY A 200 11.17 -15.14 2.82
C GLY A 200 9.88 -14.36 3.00
N LEU A 201 9.96 -13.06 2.74
CA LEU A 201 8.86 -12.10 2.87
C LEU A 201 8.76 -11.25 1.61
N MET A 202 7.54 -10.96 1.18
CA MET A 202 7.23 -9.97 0.15
C MET A 202 6.44 -8.83 0.79
N CYS A 203 6.94 -7.61 0.67
CA CYS A 203 6.24 -6.41 1.17
C CYS A 203 6.41 -5.22 0.23
N GLY A 204 5.56 -4.22 0.42
CA GLY A 204 5.66 -2.88 -0.13
C GLY A 204 6.25 -1.88 0.88
N HIS A 205 5.58 -0.74 1.05
CA HIS A 205 5.80 0.29 2.07
C HIS A 205 7.06 1.14 1.92
N ASN A 206 8.21 0.52 1.66
CA ASN A 206 9.49 1.24 1.59
C ASN A 206 9.74 1.99 0.27
N HIS A 207 8.90 1.80 -0.74
CA HIS A 207 9.05 2.36 -2.09
C HIS A 207 10.44 2.11 -2.70
N ARG A 208 11.14 1.05 -2.26
CA ARG A 208 12.44 0.64 -2.77
C ARG A 208 12.35 -0.78 -3.30
N PRO A 209 12.59 -1.00 -4.60
CA PRO A 209 12.68 -2.35 -5.15
C PRO A 209 14.00 -2.97 -4.71
N GLU A 210 13.95 -3.86 -3.72
CA GLU A 210 15.10 -4.58 -3.19
C GLU A 210 14.81 -6.08 -3.13
N ILE A 211 15.84 -6.89 -3.38
CA ILE A 211 15.87 -8.33 -3.08
C ILE A 211 17.02 -8.50 -2.09
N LEU A 212 16.72 -8.95 -0.89
CA LEU A 212 17.66 -9.10 0.22
C LEU A 212 17.96 -10.58 0.48
#